data_f0c79bb30388b3a7cfd5fd6dc5221414
#
_entry.id   f0c79bb30388b3a7cfd5fd6dc5221414
#
_cell.length_a   1.000
_cell.length_b   1.000
_cell.length_c   1.000
_cell.angle_alpha   90.00
_cell.angle_beta   90.00
_cell.angle_gamma   90.00
#
_symmetry.space_group_name_H-M   'P 1'
#
loop_
_entity.id
_entity.type
_entity.pdbx_description
1 polymer ?
#
loop_
_entity_poly.entity_id
_entity_poly.type
_entity_poly.pdbx_seq_one_letter_code
_entity_poly.pdbx_strand_id
1 'polypeptide(L)'
;MANTILEVKDIKARVEDKEILHGLNLLVKEGETHVIMGPNGAGKSTLGNVLMGNPKYEKISGQIIFNGDDITESKTDEIAKKGMFLSFQNPIEVPGITLSNFIRNAYQNRNGGRIRLWDFKKDLEKSMELLSMDKSYANRDLNVGFSGGEKKKAEILQLLMLKPNLAILDETDSGLDVDAVKTVSEGIKAYKEKVGGALIIITHSTRILESLDVDYTHILVDGKIVKSGDASLVDEINNNGFESYIN
;
A
#
# COMPACT_ATOMS: atom_id res chain seq x y z
N MET A 1 5.77 22.75 -8.93
CA MET A 1 4.65 22.18 -8.16
C MET A 1 4.65 20.68 -8.43
N ALA A 2 4.51 19.84 -7.41
CA ALA A 2 4.43 18.39 -7.61
C ALA A 2 3.18 18.06 -8.43
N ASN A 3 3.30 17.10 -9.38
CA ASN A 3 2.17 16.68 -10.21
C ASN A 3 1.20 15.81 -9.42
N THR A 4 -0.08 15.83 -9.80
CA THR A 4 -1.06 14.91 -9.23
C THR A 4 -0.79 13.50 -9.75
N ILE A 5 -0.59 12.54 -8.83
CA ILE A 5 -0.37 11.14 -9.17
C ILE A 5 -1.67 10.32 -9.11
N LEU A 6 -2.52 10.62 -8.13
CA LEU A 6 -3.82 9.97 -7.97
C LEU A 6 -4.90 11.01 -7.71
N GLU A 7 -6.00 10.93 -8.44
CA GLU A 7 -7.20 11.71 -8.21
C GLU A 7 -8.42 10.78 -8.20
N VAL A 8 -9.11 10.76 -7.07
CA VAL A 8 -10.34 9.99 -6.84
C VAL A 8 -11.48 10.97 -6.73
N LYS A 9 -12.50 10.82 -7.58
CA LYS A 9 -13.65 11.72 -7.67
C LYS A 9 -14.95 10.97 -7.40
N ASP A 10 -15.61 11.30 -6.31
CA ASP A 10 -16.96 10.83 -5.94
C ASP A 10 -17.14 9.31 -6.08
N ILE A 11 -16.12 8.54 -5.64
CA ILE A 11 -16.14 7.08 -5.78
C ILE A 11 -17.15 6.48 -4.82
N LYS A 12 -18.11 5.75 -5.40
CA LYS A 12 -19.01 4.85 -4.70
C LYS A 12 -18.69 3.42 -5.09
N ALA A 13 -18.62 2.55 -4.09
CA ALA A 13 -18.30 1.15 -4.33
C ALA A 13 -19.03 0.23 -3.36
N ARG A 14 -19.34 -0.99 -3.83
CA ARG A 14 -20.00 -2.02 -3.04
C ARG A 14 -19.21 -3.34 -3.06
N VAL A 15 -19.45 -4.13 -2.04
CA VAL A 15 -19.05 -5.52 -1.94
C VAL A 15 -20.30 -6.34 -1.79
N GLU A 16 -20.55 -7.26 -2.71
CA GLU A 16 -21.83 -7.96 -2.79
C GLU A 16 -22.97 -6.94 -2.90
N ASP A 17 -23.97 -6.99 -2.01
CA ASP A 17 -25.11 -6.06 -2.00
C ASP A 17 -24.91 -4.84 -1.08
N LYS A 18 -23.75 -4.72 -0.40
CA LYS A 18 -23.53 -3.65 0.57
C LYS A 18 -22.63 -2.55 -0.02
N GLU A 19 -23.18 -1.33 -0.14
CA GLU A 19 -22.39 -0.15 -0.45
C GLU A 19 -21.48 0.19 0.76
N ILE A 20 -20.19 0.41 0.49
CA ILE A 20 -19.16 0.65 1.51
C ILE A 20 -18.51 2.03 1.33
N LEU A 21 -18.31 2.47 0.08
CA LEU A 21 -17.79 3.82 -0.21
C LEU A 21 -18.91 4.68 -0.74
N HIS A 22 -19.09 5.86 -0.14
CA HIS A 22 -20.26 6.73 -0.31
C HIS A 22 -19.91 8.09 -0.91
N GLY A 23 -19.17 8.10 -2.02
CA GLY A 23 -18.77 9.35 -2.69
C GLY A 23 -17.44 9.89 -2.15
N LEU A 24 -16.42 9.02 -2.09
CA LEU A 24 -15.10 9.36 -1.58
C LEU A 24 -14.32 10.19 -2.58
N ASN A 25 -13.67 11.26 -2.08
CA ASN A 25 -12.75 12.10 -2.84
C ASN A 25 -11.37 12.06 -2.18
N LEU A 26 -10.31 11.90 -3.00
CA LEU A 26 -8.92 11.90 -2.52
C LEU A 26 -8.01 12.42 -3.63
N LEU A 27 -7.09 13.31 -3.28
CA LEU A 27 -6.04 13.80 -4.18
C LEU A 27 -4.68 13.52 -3.55
N VAL A 28 -3.79 12.87 -4.31
CA VAL A 28 -2.41 12.58 -3.90
C VAL A 28 -1.47 13.10 -4.98
N LYS A 29 -0.43 13.83 -4.57
CA LYS A 29 0.62 14.28 -5.49
C LYS A 29 1.85 13.36 -5.41
N GLU A 30 2.71 13.50 -6.40
CA GLU A 30 3.99 12.77 -6.45
C GLU A 30 4.79 13.02 -5.17
N GLY A 31 5.27 11.93 -4.56
CA GLY A 31 6.10 11.97 -3.38
C GLY A 31 5.37 12.26 -2.06
N GLU A 32 4.08 12.55 -2.04
CA GLU A 32 3.34 12.76 -0.80
C GLU A 32 3.10 11.46 -0.04
N THR A 33 3.02 11.58 1.28
CA THR A 33 2.63 10.50 2.20
C THR A 33 1.30 10.84 2.84
N HIS A 34 0.28 10.07 2.53
CA HIS A 34 -1.07 10.18 3.06
C HIS A 34 -1.36 9.07 4.05
N VAL A 35 -1.91 9.40 5.20
CA VAL A 35 -2.37 8.44 6.21
C VAL A 35 -3.88 8.41 6.20
N ILE A 36 -4.46 7.20 6.17
CA ILE A 36 -5.91 7.00 6.28
C ILE A 36 -6.20 6.28 7.59
N MET A 37 -6.91 6.95 8.46
CA MET A 37 -7.37 6.43 9.75
C MET A 37 -8.90 6.37 9.78
N GLY A 38 -9.45 5.58 10.67
CA GLY A 38 -10.90 5.47 10.83
C GLY A 38 -11.29 4.22 11.59
N PRO A 39 -12.51 4.12 12.12
CA PRO A 39 -12.97 2.95 12.85
C PRO A 39 -12.98 1.69 11.97
N ASN A 40 -13.10 0.54 12.64
CA ASN A 40 -13.27 -0.72 11.93
C ASN A 40 -14.57 -0.71 11.11
N GLY A 41 -14.49 -1.20 9.86
CA GLY A 41 -15.63 -1.18 8.95
C GLY A 41 -15.86 0.15 8.21
N ALA A 42 -15.05 1.19 8.44
CA ALA A 42 -15.19 2.49 7.77
C ALA A 42 -14.95 2.47 6.25
N GLY A 43 -14.35 1.38 5.70
CA GLY A 43 -14.08 1.26 4.27
C GLY A 43 -12.61 1.45 3.86
N LYS A 44 -11.67 1.49 4.81
CA LYS A 44 -10.24 1.74 4.53
C LYS A 44 -9.64 0.73 3.55
N SER A 45 -9.69 -0.57 3.88
CA SER A 45 -9.20 -1.64 2.99
C SER A 45 -10.01 -1.75 1.70
N THR A 46 -11.31 -1.39 1.75
CA THR A 46 -12.15 -1.31 0.56
C THR A 46 -11.61 -0.26 -0.41
N LEU A 47 -11.19 0.90 0.08
CA LEU A 47 -10.57 1.93 -0.77
C LEU A 47 -9.34 1.40 -1.50
N GLY A 48 -8.40 0.77 -0.79
CA GLY A 48 -7.19 0.18 -1.40
C GLY A 48 -7.53 -0.84 -2.49
N ASN A 49 -8.50 -1.72 -2.23
CA ASN A 49 -8.94 -2.73 -3.19
C ASN A 49 -9.66 -2.12 -4.41
N VAL A 50 -10.48 -1.10 -4.21
CA VAL A 50 -11.16 -0.38 -5.31
C VAL A 50 -10.14 0.33 -6.20
N LEU A 51 -9.13 0.98 -5.61
CA LEU A 51 -8.05 1.64 -6.35
C LEU A 51 -7.25 0.65 -7.20
N MET A 52 -7.04 -0.58 -6.69
CA MET A 52 -6.36 -1.65 -7.42
C MET A 52 -7.27 -2.40 -8.42
N GLY A 53 -8.52 -2.00 -8.57
CA GLY A 53 -9.43 -2.66 -9.50
C GLY A 53 -9.73 -4.13 -9.14
N ASN A 54 -9.79 -4.45 -7.86
CA ASN A 54 -10.11 -5.80 -7.41
C ASN A 54 -11.56 -6.14 -7.78
N PRO A 55 -11.82 -7.20 -8.56
CA PRO A 55 -13.14 -7.50 -9.12
C PRO A 55 -14.22 -7.84 -8.09
N LYS A 56 -13.84 -8.10 -6.83
CA LYS A 56 -14.81 -8.30 -5.73
C LYS A 56 -15.47 -6.99 -5.29
N TYR A 57 -14.90 -5.85 -5.66
CA TYR A 57 -15.35 -4.53 -5.25
C TYR A 57 -15.89 -3.79 -6.47
N GLU A 58 -17.21 -3.77 -6.59
CA GLU A 58 -17.88 -3.14 -7.73
C GLU A 58 -17.95 -1.61 -7.55
N LYS A 59 -17.41 -0.88 -8.51
CA LYS A 59 -17.54 0.58 -8.58
C LYS A 59 -18.94 0.92 -9.10
N ILE A 60 -19.70 1.69 -8.31
CA ILE A 60 -21.07 2.11 -8.66
C ILE A 60 -21.03 3.40 -9.47
N SER A 61 -20.18 4.33 -9.06
CA SER A 61 -20.00 5.64 -9.73
C SER A 61 -18.66 6.27 -9.35
N GLY A 62 -18.36 7.38 -10.01
CA GLY A 62 -17.16 8.17 -9.77
C GLY A 62 -16.04 7.87 -10.78
N GLN A 63 -14.87 8.46 -10.55
CA GLN A 63 -13.73 8.36 -11.45
C GLN A 63 -12.42 8.22 -10.67
N ILE A 64 -11.49 7.42 -11.19
CA ILE A 64 -10.14 7.24 -10.67
C ILE A 64 -9.14 7.59 -11.78
N ILE A 65 -8.35 8.63 -11.56
CA ILE A 65 -7.30 9.06 -12.48
C ILE A 65 -5.96 8.75 -11.82
N PHE A 66 -5.08 8.02 -12.51
CA PHE A 66 -3.75 7.67 -12.03
C PHE A 66 -2.69 7.98 -13.09
N ASN A 67 -1.68 8.78 -12.74
CA ASN A 67 -0.67 9.31 -13.67
C ASN A 67 -1.29 10.02 -14.89
N GLY A 68 -2.44 10.69 -14.71
CA GLY A 68 -3.17 11.38 -15.78
C GLY A 68 -4.08 10.47 -16.64
N ASP A 69 -4.03 9.16 -16.44
CA ASP A 69 -4.89 8.20 -17.14
C ASP A 69 -6.13 7.85 -16.31
N ASP A 70 -7.29 7.78 -16.97
CA ASP A 70 -8.49 7.21 -16.34
C ASP A 70 -8.33 5.69 -16.22
N ILE A 71 -8.28 5.21 -14.98
CA ILE A 71 -8.15 3.78 -14.65
C ILE A 71 -9.42 3.19 -14.05
N THR A 72 -10.54 3.92 -14.10
CA THR A 72 -11.78 3.54 -13.44
C THR A 72 -12.22 2.13 -13.79
N GLU A 73 -12.12 1.74 -15.07
CA GLU A 73 -12.49 0.41 -15.55
C GLU A 73 -11.29 -0.51 -15.83
N SER A 74 -10.06 -0.08 -15.45
CA SER A 74 -8.85 -0.88 -15.69
C SER A 74 -8.81 -2.11 -14.78
N LYS A 75 -8.21 -3.18 -15.31
CA LYS A 75 -7.99 -4.42 -14.54
C LYS A 75 -6.81 -4.27 -13.59
N THR A 76 -6.78 -5.09 -12.53
CA THR A 76 -5.74 -5.08 -11.51
C THR A 76 -4.31 -5.18 -12.10
N ASP A 77 -4.11 -6.04 -13.10
CA ASP A 77 -2.79 -6.21 -13.73
C ASP A 77 -2.37 -4.99 -14.56
N GLU A 78 -3.31 -4.29 -15.19
CA GLU A 78 -3.07 -3.05 -15.94
C GLU A 78 -2.69 -1.91 -14.98
N ILE A 79 -3.40 -1.79 -13.86
CA ILE A 79 -3.11 -0.79 -12.82
C ILE A 79 -1.73 -1.05 -12.19
N ALA A 80 -1.41 -2.31 -11.87
CA ALA A 80 -0.12 -2.70 -11.34
C ALA A 80 1.03 -2.38 -12.32
N LYS A 81 0.86 -2.63 -13.63
CA LYS A 81 1.83 -2.25 -14.68
C LYS A 81 2.04 -0.74 -14.77
N LYS A 82 1.02 0.07 -14.52
CA LYS A 82 1.13 1.53 -14.45
C LYS A 82 1.90 2.03 -13.23
N GLY A 83 2.17 1.16 -12.25
CA GLY A 83 3.02 1.47 -11.11
C GLY A 83 2.28 1.74 -9.81
N MET A 84 1.07 1.26 -9.65
CA MET A 84 0.40 1.19 -8.36
C MET A 84 0.70 -0.15 -7.67
N PHE A 85 0.88 -0.13 -6.36
CA PHE A 85 1.15 -1.30 -5.53
C PHE A 85 0.22 -1.29 -4.31
N LEU A 86 -0.27 -2.47 -3.94
CA LEU A 86 -1.06 -2.66 -2.72
C LEU A 86 -0.42 -3.77 -1.89
N SER A 87 -0.06 -3.47 -0.63
CA SER A 87 0.20 -4.51 0.36
C SER A 87 -1.11 -5.01 0.96
N PHE A 88 -1.21 -6.30 1.17
CA PHE A 88 -2.42 -6.90 1.72
C PHE A 88 -2.36 -6.99 3.24
N GLN A 89 -3.49 -6.76 3.91
CA GLN A 89 -3.59 -7.02 5.35
C GLN A 89 -3.18 -8.47 5.69
N ASN A 90 -3.63 -9.43 4.88
CA ASN A 90 -3.27 -10.84 5.01
C ASN A 90 -2.66 -11.37 3.70
N PRO A 91 -1.31 -11.36 3.57
CA PRO A 91 -0.66 -11.87 2.38
C PRO A 91 -0.92 -13.36 2.17
N ILE A 92 -1.38 -13.73 0.97
CA ILE A 92 -1.69 -15.12 0.63
C ILE A 92 -0.43 -15.93 0.34
N GLU A 93 -0.52 -17.24 0.56
CA GLU A 93 0.49 -18.22 0.18
C GLU A 93 0.31 -18.63 -1.28
N VAL A 94 1.40 -18.66 -2.03
CA VAL A 94 1.38 -19.07 -3.45
C VAL A 94 2.39 -20.19 -3.66
N PRO A 95 1.97 -21.46 -3.51
CA PRO A 95 2.83 -22.61 -3.76
C PRO A 95 3.26 -22.69 -5.23
N GLY A 96 4.48 -23.17 -5.46
CA GLY A 96 5.02 -23.42 -6.80
C GLY A 96 5.72 -22.24 -7.46
N ILE A 97 5.75 -21.07 -6.81
CA ILE A 97 6.54 -19.94 -7.29
C ILE A 97 7.41 -19.38 -6.15
N THR A 98 8.72 -19.34 -6.33
CA THR A 98 9.61 -18.78 -5.32
C THR A 98 9.46 -17.27 -5.24
N LEU A 99 9.73 -16.69 -4.04
CA LEU A 99 9.68 -15.25 -3.79
C LEU A 99 10.53 -14.46 -4.83
N SER A 100 11.75 -14.92 -5.12
CA SER A 100 12.60 -14.26 -6.11
C SER A 100 12.04 -14.32 -7.53
N ASN A 101 11.46 -15.47 -7.94
CA ASN A 101 10.84 -15.62 -9.26
C ASN A 101 9.58 -14.76 -9.40
N PHE A 102 8.76 -14.69 -8.34
CA PHE A 102 7.58 -13.84 -8.32
C PHE A 102 7.96 -12.37 -8.52
N ILE A 103 8.91 -11.86 -7.73
CA ILE A 103 9.37 -10.46 -7.82
C ILE A 103 9.98 -10.19 -9.20
N ARG A 104 10.80 -11.12 -9.71
CA ARG A 104 11.43 -10.98 -11.04
C ARG A 104 10.38 -10.89 -12.15
N ASN A 105 9.39 -11.77 -12.15
CA ASN A 105 8.33 -11.77 -13.16
C ASN A 105 7.48 -10.48 -13.08
N ALA A 106 7.12 -10.03 -11.88
CA ALA A 106 6.40 -8.79 -11.69
C ALA A 106 7.21 -7.57 -12.19
N TYR A 107 8.50 -7.53 -11.88
CA TYR A 107 9.41 -6.48 -12.36
C TYR A 107 9.51 -6.47 -13.89
N GLN A 108 9.65 -7.65 -14.53
CA GLN A 108 9.73 -7.78 -15.99
C GLN A 108 8.44 -7.30 -16.67
N ASN A 109 7.29 -7.72 -16.13
CA ASN A 109 5.99 -7.33 -16.67
C ASN A 109 5.75 -5.82 -16.60
N ARG A 110 6.23 -5.16 -15.54
CA ARG A 110 6.09 -3.72 -15.39
C ARG A 110 7.01 -2.93 -16.30
N ASN A 111 8.26 -3.36 -16.43
CA ASN A 111 9.28 -2.58 -17.16
C ASN A 111 9.44 -2.96 -18.63
N GLY A 112 8.68 -3.95 -19.13
CA GLY A 112 8.67 -4.36 -20.54
C GLY A 112 10.00 -4.87 -21.07
N GLY A 113 10.98 -5.20 -20.22
CA GLY A 113 12.34 -5.44 -20.61
C GLY A 113 13.01 -6.68 -20.04
N ARG A 114 14.15 -7.04 -20.63
CA ARG A 114 15.02 -8.07 -20.09
C ARG A 114 15.76 -7.53 -18.85
N ILE A 115 15.66 -8.26 -17.74
CA ILE A 115 16.45 -7.96 -16.54
C ILE A 115 17.83 -8.57 -16.69
N ARG A 116 18.87 -7.84 -16.34
CA ARG A 116 20.19 -8.42 -16.07
C ARG A 116 20.12 -9.19 -14.76
N LEU A 117 20.13 -10.51 -14.84
CA LEU A 117 19.94 -11.39 -13.67
C LEU A 117 20.92 -11.11 -12.54
N TRP A 118 22.14 -10.71 -12.87
CA TRP A 118 23.14 -10.38 -11.86
C TRP A 118 22.80 -9.12 -11.08
N ASP A 119 22.33 -8.05 -11.76
CA ASP A 119 21.92 -6.80 -11.12
C ASP A 119 20.71 -7.04 -10.23
N PHE A 120 19.72 -7.78 -10.74
CA PHE A 120 18.53 -8.15 -9.99
C PHE A 120 18.87 -8.91 -8.72
N LYS A 121 19.76 -9.94 -8.81
CA LYS A 121 20.17 -10.72 -7.65
C LYS A 121 20.87 -9.85 -6.61
N LYS A 122 21.76 -8.97 -7.03
CA LYS A 122 22.48 -8.03 -6.16
C LYS A 122 21.52 -7.08 -5.44
N ASP A 123 20.53 -6.52 -6.15
CA ASP A 123 19.54 -5.62 -5.58
C ASP A 123 18.60 -6.35 -4.62
N LEU A 124 18.20 -7.58 -4.96
CA LEU A 124 17.40 -8.45 -4.09
C LEU A 124 18.14 -8.74 -2.78
N GLU A 125 19.40 -9.17 -2.84
CA GLU A 125 20.20 -9.47 -1.66
C GLU A 125 20.39 -8.25 -0.75
N LYS A 126 20.64 -7.07 -1.32
CA LYS A 126 20.73 -5.80 -0.57
C LYS A 126 19.42 -5.43 0.11
N SER A 127 18.31 -5.64 -0.59
CA SER A 127 16.99 -5.32 -0.03
C SER A 127 16.59 -6.32 1.08
N MET A 128 16.97 -7.59 0.94
CA MET A 128 16.81 -8.60 1.99
C MET A 128 17.66 -8.29 3.23
N GLU A 129 18.90 -7.86 3.03
CA GLU A 129 19.79 -7.45 4.12
C GLU A 129 19.21 -6.26 4.89
N LEU A 130 18.71 -5.23 4.20
CA LEU A 130 18.02 -4.09 4.82
C LEU A 130 16.85 -4.52 5.70
N LEU A 131 16.10 -5.54 5.25
CA LEU A 131 14.95 -6.07 5.97
C LEU A 131 15.30 -7.14 7.01
N SER A 132 16.60 -7.38 7.27
CA SER A 132 17.06 -8.47 8.14
C SER A 132 16.37 -9.80 7.79
N MET A 133 16.29 -10.11 6.51
CA MET A 133 15.64 -11.30 5.95
C MET A 133 16.71 -12.28 5.45
N ASP A 134 16.63 -13.53 5.92
CA ASP A 134 17.59 -14.56 5.49
C ASP A 134 17.48 -14.80 3.98
N LYS A 135 18.65 -14.89 3.31
CA LYS A 135 18.74 -15.03 1.84
C LYS A 135 18.09 -16.32 1.33
N SER A 136 17.92 -17.34 2.16
CA SER A 136 17.24 -18.59 1.78
C SER A 136 15.77 -18.38 1.42
N TYR A 137 15.12 -17.36 1.98
CA TYR A 137 13.74 -17.03 1.66
C TYR A 137 13.52 -16.68 0.18
N ALA A 138 14.53 -16.17 -0.51
CA ALA A 138 14.46 -15.91 -1.96
C ALA A 138 14.08 -17.17 -2.77
N ASN A 139 14.48 -18.35 -2.29
CA ASN A 139 14.27 -19.64 -2.96
C ASN A 139 13.08 -20.44 -2.38
N ARG A 140 12.38 -19.91 -1.38
CA ARG A 140 11.17 -20.51 -0.82
C ARG A 140 9.95 -20.01 -1.58
N ASP A 141 8.92 -20.83 -1.63
CA ASP A 141 7.64 -20.45 -2.24
C ASP A 141 7.05 -19.24 -1.51
N LEU A 142 6.45 -18.33 -2.28
CA LEU A 142 5.95 -17.04 -1.80
C LEU A 142 4.99 -17.23 -0.63
N ASN A 143 5.39 -16.73 0.53
CA ASN A 143 4.66 -16.74 1.81
C ASN A 143 4.35 -18.13 2.40
N VAL A 144 4.72 -19.25 1.75
CA VAL A 144 4.43 -20.60 2.24
C VAL A 144 5.26 -20.89 3.48
N GLY A 145 4.55 -21.08 4.59
CA GLY A 145 5.16 -21.35 5.90
C GLY A 145 5.99 -20.17 6.45
N PHE A 146 5.75 -18.95 5.99
CA PHE A 146 6.31 -17.74 6.57
C PHE A 146 5.50 -17.35 7.81
N SER A 147 6.17 -16.86 8.84
CA SER A 147 5.52 -16.18 9.96
C SER A 147 4.86 -14.87 9.50
N GLY A 148 4.00 -14.27 10.33
CA GLY A 148 3.38 -12.99 10.02
C GLY A 148 4.40 -11.88 9.71
N GLY A 149 5.46 -11.79 10.51
CA GLY A 149 6.56 -10.83 10.29
C GLY A 149 7.32 -11.08 9.00
N GLU A 150 7.61 -12.33 8.67
CA GLU A 150 8.29 -12.69 7.42
C GLU A 150 7.43 -12.40 6.18
N LYS A 151 6.11 -12.63 6.25
CA LYS A 151 5.17 -12.26 5.19
C LYS A 151 5.17 -10.75 4.95
N LYS A 152 5.15 -9.94 6.01
CA LYS A 152 5.22 -8.47 5.89
C LYS A 152 6.57 -8.00 5.36
N LYS A 153 7.68 -8.58 5.82
CA LYS A 153 9.00 -8.30 5.23
C LYS A 153 9.06 -8.66 3.74
N ALA A 154 8.45 -9.77 3.33
CA ALA A 154 8.37 -10.16 1.92
C ALA A 154 7.54 -9.18 1.08
N GLU A 155 6.49 -8.55 1.63
CA GLU A 155 5.75 -7.48 0.95
C GLU A 155 6.60 -6.21 0.80
N ILE A 156 7.32 -5.80 1.85
CA ILE A 156 8.24 -4.64 1.76
C ILE A 156 9.42 -4.92 0.83
N LEU A 157 9.90 -6.16 0.76
CA LEU A 157 10.89 -6.56 -0.24
C LEU A 157 10.34 -6.37 -1.67
N GLN A 158 9.08 -6.74 -1.92
CA GLN A 158 8.43 -6.47 -3.20
C GLN A 158 8.33 -4.97 -3.48
N LEU A 159 7.93 -4.16 -2.50
CA LEU A 159 7.89 -2.69 -2.61
C LEU A 159 9.25 -2.11 -3.03
N LEU A 160 10.34 -2.52 -2.36
CA LEU A 160 11.70 -2.06 -2.65
C LEU A 160 12.19 -2.47 -4.04
N MET A 161 11.84 -3.67 -4.47
CA MET A 161 12.27 -4.21 -5.76
C MET A 161 11.44 -3.70 -6.93
N LEU A 162 10.13 -3.57 -6.76
CA LEU A 162 9.21 -3.12 -7.82
C LEU A 162 9.21 -1.60 -7.99
N LYS A 163 9.57 -0.84 -6.97
CA LYS A 163 9.68 0.63 -7.01
C LYS A 163 8.43 1.31 -7.60
N PRO A 164 7.23 1.07 -7.07
CA PRO A 164 6.01 1.65 -7.62
C PRO A 164 6.01 3.18 -7.53
N ASN A 165 5.16 3.82 -8.33
CA ASN A 165 4.95 5.28 -8.26
C ASN A 165 4.07 5.66 -7.08
N LEU A 166 3.09 4.79 -6.76
CA LEU A 166 2.20 4.89 -5.61
C LEU A 166 2.12 3.54 -4.92
N ALA A 167 2.37 3.51 -3.62
CA ALA A 167 2.15 2.33 -2.80
C ALA A 167 1.04 2.57 -1.79
N ILE A 168 0.11 1.61 -1.69
CA ILE A 168 -0.95 1.56 -0.69
C ILE A 168 -0.56 0.47 0.30
N LEU A 169 -0.34 0.83 1.55
CA LEU A 169 0.10 -0.05 2.63
C LEU A 169 -1.06 -0.25 3.60
N ASP A 170 -1.71 -1.42 3.57
CA ASP A 170 -2.90 -1.71 4.38
C ASP A 170 -2.52 -2.53 5.61
N GLU A 171 -2.55 -1.88 6.79
CA GLU A 171 -2.24 -2.46 8.11
C GLU A 171 -0.95 -3.29 8.11
N THR A 172 0.11 -2.75 7.51
CA THR A 172 1.39 -3.45 7.31
C THR A 172 2.11 -3.75 8.63
N ASP A 173 1.75 -3.05 9.70
CA ASP A 173 2.29 -3.21 11.06
C ASP A 173 1.41 -4.07 11.97
N SER A 174 0.24 -4.49 11.51
CA SER A 174 -0.69 -5.28 12.32
C SER A 174 -0.11 -6.66 12.67
N GLY A 175 -0.16 -7.01 13.98
CA GLY A 175 0.31 -8.31 14.47
C GLY A 175 1.82 -8.49 14.50
N LEU A 176 2.60 -7.42 14.29
CA LEU A 176 4.06 -7.45 14.35
C LEU A 176 4.56 -7.12 15.77
N ASP A 177 5.68 -7.74 16.15
CA ASP A 177 6.46 -7.31 17.30
C ASP A 177 7.23 -6.00 17.01
N VAL A 178 7.82 -5.42 18.04
CA VAL A 178 8.50 -4.11 17.97
C VAL A 178 9.65 -4.12 16.96
N ASP A 179 10.44 -5.20 16.91
CA ASP A 179 11.59 -5.29 16.01
C ASP A 179 11.16 -5.46 14.55
N ALA A 180 10.10 -6.22 14.31
CA ALA A 180 9.53 -6.37 12.97
C ALA A 180 8.91 -5.06 12.47
N VAL A 181 8.18 -4.32 13.31
CA VAL A 181 7.66 -2.99 12.97
C VAL A 181 8.79 -2.05 12.58
N LYS A 182 9.87 -2.01 13.38
CA LYS A 182 11.04 -1.18 13.08
C LYS A 182 11.65 -1.52 11.72
N THR A 183 11.87 -2.81 11.46
CA THR A 183 12.45 -3.28 10.18
C THR A 183 11.56 -2.92 8.98
N VAL A 184 10.25 -3.10 9.11
CA VAL A 184 9.26 -2.72 8.08
C VAL A 184 9.28 -1.21 7.85
N SER A 185 9.28 -0.40 8.92
CA SER A 185 9.35 1.07 8.84
C SER A 185 10.63 1.54 8.14
N GLU A 186 11.79 0.95 8.47
CA GLU A 186 13.07 1.24 7.79
C GLU A 186 13.00 0.90 6.30
N GLY A 187 12.35 -0.21 5.92
CA GLY A 187 12.10 -0.57 4.53
C GLY A 187 11.24 0.44 3.78
N ILE A 188 10.16 0.92 4.40
CA ILE A 188 9.27 1.94 3.81
C ILE A 188 10.01 3.27 3.67
N LYS A 189 10.78 3.66 4.70
CA LYS A 189 11.63 4.86 4.65
C LYS A 189 12.64 4.77 3.51
N ALA A 190 13.32 3.64 3.36
CA ALA A 190 14.26 3.42 2.26
C ALA A 190 13.59 3.50 0.87
N TYR A 191 12.35 3.04 0.74
CA TYR A 191 11.56 3.23 -0.48
C TYR A 191 11.31 4.72 -0.75
N LYS A 192 10.88 5.49 0.25
CA LYS A 192 10.66 6.94 0.12
C LYS A 192 11.94 7.66 -0.31
N GLU A 193 13.05 7.40 0.36
CA GLU A 193 14.33 8.07 0.09
C GLU A 193 14.92 7.72 -1.29
N LYS A 194 14.79 6.46 -1.72
CA LYS A 194 15.43 5.98 -2.96
C LYS A 194 14.57 6.12 -4.20
N VAL A 195 13.26 6.02 -4.05
CA VAL A 195 12.29 6.01 -5.16
C VAL A 195 11.54 7.33 -5.23
N GLY A 196 11.25 7.95 -4.08
CA GLY A 196 10.44 9.16 -4.00
C GLY A 196 8.97 8.93 -4.36
N GLY A 197 8.50 7.67 -4.35
CA GLY A 197 7.11 7.35 -4.66
C GLY A 197 6.13 7.88 -3.62
N ALA A 198 4.89 8.09 -4.02
CA ALA A 198 3.82 8.45 -3.11
C ALA A 198 3.38 7.26 -2.25
N LEU A 199 2.89 7.54 -1.04
CA LEU A 199 2.38 6.55 -0.10
C LEU A 199 0.96 6.87 0.34
N ILE A 200 0.12 5.85 0.39
CA ILE A 200 -1.12 5.84 1.16
C ILE A 200 -0.97 4.76 2.23
N ILE A 201 -0.96 5.14 3.50
CA ILE A 201 -0.79 4.23 4.62
C ILE A 201 -2.10 4.14 5.38
N ILE A 202 -2.68 2.94 5.42
CA ILE A 202 -3.85 2.62 6.22
C ILE A 202 -3.35 1.96 7.50
N THR A 203 -3.50 2.61 8.63
CA THR A 203 -3.02 2.07 9.91
C THR A 203 -3.83 2.60 11.09
N HIS A 204 -3.80 1.85 12.18
CA HIS A 204 -4.28 2.25 13.50
C HIS A 204 -3.13 2.52 14.48
N SER A 205 -1.88 2.37 14.02
CA SER A 205 -0.68 2.48 14.86
C SER A 205 0.20 3.65 14.41
N THR A 206 0.70 4.41 15.37
CA THR A 206 1.68 5.48 15.11
C THR A 206 3.08 4.96 14.85
N ARG A 207 3.40 3.75 15.30
CA ARG A 207 4.77 3.22 15.27
C ARG A 207 5.37 3.19 13.86
N ILE A 208 4.56 2.82 12.85
CA ILE A 208 5.02 2.79 11.47
C ILE A 208 5.25 4.19 10.90
N LEU A 209 4.58 5.19 11.46
CA LEU A 209 4.63 6.59 11.03
C LEU A 209 5.81 7.37 11.64
N GLU A 210 6.39 6.90 12.76
CA GLU A 210 7.46 7.60 13.49
C GLU A 210 8.71 7.90 12.63
N SER A 211 8.94 7.09 11.60
CA SER A 211 10.09 7.24 10.69
C SER A 211 9.77 7.91 9.36
N LEU A 212 8.54 8.40 9.19
CA LEU A 212 8.04 8.93 7.93
C LEU A 212 7.54 10.37 8.10
N ASP A 213 7.81 11.20 7.11
CA ASP A 213 7.19 12.51 7.00
C ASP A 213 5.78 12.32 6.41
N VAL A 214 4.75 12.67 7.20
CA VAL A 214 3.34 12.59 6.81
C VAL A 214 2.89 13.95 6.32
N ASP A 215 2.46 14.03 5.06
CA ASP A 215 1.96 15.27 4.47
C ASP A 215 0.48 15.49 4.81
N TYR A 216 -0.32 14.45 4.75
CA TYR A 216 -1.77 14.51 5.02
C TYR A 216 -2.26 13.32 5.81
N THR A 217 -3.20 13.59 6.71
CA THR A 217 -3.97 12.57 7.44
C THR A 217 -5.44 12.74 7.12
N HIS A 218 -6.11 11.63 6.81
CA HIS A 218 -7.53 11.59 6.46
C HIS A 218 -8.29 10.70 7.44
N ILE A 219 -9.41 11.18 7.94
CA ILE A 219 -10.33 10.39 8.75
C ILE A 219 -11.44 9.88 7.87
N LEU A 220 -11.50 8.56 7.72
CA LEU A 220 -12.53 7.84 6.98
C LEU A 220 -13.58 7.31 7.96
N VAL A 221 -14.81 7.72 7.79
CA VAL A 221 -15.96 7.23 8.56
C VAL A 221 -17.08 6.93 7.58
N ASP A 222 -17.68 5.77 7.71
CA ASP A 222 -18.84 5.34 6.91
C ASP A 222 -18.65 5.61 5.40
N GLY A 223 -17.49 5.18 4.87
CA GLY A 223 -17.17 5.28 3.44
C GLY A 223 -16.88 6.69 2.91
N LYS A 224 -16.72 7.70 3.79
CA LYS A 224 -16.42 9.08 3.43
C LYS A 224 -15.22 9.62 4.18
N ILE A 225 -14.40 10.45 3.53
CA ILE A 225 -13.41 11.26 4.23
C ILE A 225 -14.14 12.43 4.89
N VAL A 226 -14.23 12.41 6.22
CA VAL A 226 -14.96 13.41 7.01
C VAL A 226 -14.05 14.55 7.47
N LYS A 227 -12.75 14.31 7.60
CA LYS A 227 -11.74 15.33 7.94
C LYS A 227 -10.43 15.01 7.26
N SER A 228 -9.72 16.04 6.85
CA SER A 228 -8.33 15.97 6.39
C SER A 228 -7.51 17.03 7.13
N GLY A 229 -6.29 16.69 7.49
CA GLY A 229 -5.36 17.56 8.20
C GLY A 229 -3.91 17.12 7.93
N ASP A 230 -2.99 17.72 8.67
CA ASP A 230 -1.56 17.35 8.66
C ASP A 230 -1.27 16.17 9.61
N ALA A 231 0.01 15.92 9.89
CA ALA A 231 0.46 14.85 10.79
C ALA A 231 -0.13 14.96 12.21
N SER A 232 -0.45 16.17 12.69
CA SER A 232 -0.99 16.37 14.04
C SER A 232 -2.35 15.71 14.27
N LEU A 233 -3.09 15.46 13.17
CA LEU A 233 -4.36 14.76 13.23
C LEU A 233 -4.20 13.29 13.66
N VAL A 234 -3.04 12.67 13.42
CA VAL A 234 -2.71 11.33 13.93
C VAL A 234 -2.70 11.32 15.45
N ASP A 235 -2.04 12.32 16.06
CA ASP A 235 -1.95 12.45 17.51
C ASP A 235 -3.32 12.79 18.13
N GLU A 236 -4.10 13.62 17.46
CA GLU A 236 -5.48 13.94 17.87
C GLU A 236 -6.32 12.66 17.99
N ILE A 237 -6.26 11.79 16.97
CA ILE A 237 -7.01 10.53 16.96
C ILE A 237 -6.51 9.56 18.03
N ASN A 238 -5.19 9.46 18.23
CA ASN A 238 -4.65 8.57 19.27
C ASN A 238 -5.07 8.98 20.69
N ASN A 239 -5.19 10.28 20.93
CA ASN A 239 -5.57 10.79 22.24
C ASN A 239 -7.09 10.77 22.46
N ASN A 240 -7.90 11.06 21.45
CA ASN A 240 -9.33 11.32 21.58
C ASN A 240 -10.23 10.25 20.93
N GLY A 241 -9.65 9.32 20.16
CA GLY A 241 -10.42 8.33 19.38
C GLY A 241 -11.21 8.95 18.22
N PHE A 242 -12.16 8.18 17.70
CA PHE A 242 -12.98 8.57 16.53
C PHE A 242 -14.38 9.07 16.92
N GLU A 243 -14.75 9.10 18.22
CA GLU A 243 -16.13 9.37 18.67
C GLU A 243 -16.68 10.71 18.16
N SER A 244 -15.84 11.75 18.12
CA SER A 244 -16.23 13.09 17.63
C SER A 244 -16.53 13.15 16.12
N TYR A 245 -16.21 12.10 15.36
CA TYR A 245 -16.38 12.02 13.91
C TYR A 245 -17.47 11.04 13.47
N ILE A 246 -18.02 10.24 14.42
CA ILE A 246 -19.04 9.21 14.15
C ILE A 246 -20.46 9.76 14.35
N ASN A 247 -20.59 10.92 15.00
CA ASN A 247 -21.90 11.58 15.33
C ASN A 247 -22.36 12.56 14.27
#